data_89da0a6797efd8bee247f2607015ef64
#
_entry.id   89da0a6797efd8bee247f2607015ef64
#
_cell.length_a   1.000
_cell.length_b   1.000
_cell.length_c   1.000
_cell.angle_alpha   90.00
_cell.angle_beta   90.00
_cell.angle_gamma   90.00
#
_symmetry.space_group_name_H-M   'P 1'
#
loop_
_entity.id
_entity.type
_entity.pdbx_description
1 polymer ?
#
loop_
_entity_poly.entity_id
_entity_poly.type
_entity_poly.pdbx_seq_one_letter_code
_entity_poly.pdbx_strand_id
1 'polypeptide(L)'
;MDAPFGFKHDLDQALFSLERLDELFRSAPEGKATVQFADAARERPAGTGPVLTSLEGSIEEDIARRSLHIHLHDLTDWAPEYQTMRDRVLQQAGIDPAEPRYQESTVIRVFSPDTQVSLHGDGETQINCGLRGRNVWHVYTPSALSQQENEALLRGGQFVPWREMTLFATYDLAAGDGFAAPPRWPHWIEHPGPEPAVSFEVGYYTASDLRMRKVWDVNWLIRKARLQPLPPGKNASRDKRKRRVFDAISRVTRKGAELRGI
;
A
#
# COMPACT_ATOMS: atom_id res chain seq x y z
N MET A 1 -15.58 4.97 -5.20
CA MET A 1 -14.50 5.00 -6.23
C MET A 1 -14.52 3.69 -6.98
N ASP A 2 -14.67 3.70 -8.32
CA ASP A 2 -14.82 2.48 -9.13
C ASP A 2 -13.58 2.19 -10.00
N ALA A 3 -12.79 3.19 -10.30
CA ALA A 3 -11.56 3.09 -11.09
C ALA A 3 -10.50 4.08 -10.58
N PRO A 4 -9.21 3.83 -10.86
CA PRO A 4 -8.13 4.76 -10.57
C PRO A 4 -8.27 6.08 -11.32
N PHE A 5 -7.83 7.17 -10.70
CA PHE A 5 -7.80 8.49 -11.32
C PHE A 5 -6.67 9.36 -10.76
N GLY A 6 -6.24 10.35 -11.56
CA GLY A 6 -5.29 11.38 -11.15
C GLY A 6 -6.00 12.63 -10.62
N PHE A 7 -5.36 13.35 -9.71
CA PHE A 7 -5.82 14.63 -9.19
C PHE A 7 -4.62 15.57 -8.93
N LYS A 8 -4.88 16.81 -8.56
CA LYS A 8 -3.84 17.76 -8.13
C LYS A 8 -3.94 18.02 -6.64
N HIS A 9 -2.79 18.26 -6.01
CA HIS A 9 -2.71 18.63 -4.61
C HIS A 9 -1.75 19.81 -4.40
N ASP A 10 -1.87 20.46 -3.25
CA ASP A 10 -1.09 21.62 -2.85
C ASP A 10 -0.50 21.44 -1.43
N LEU A 11 -0.03 20.21 -1.13
CA LEU A 11 0.63 19.91 0.14
C LEU A 11 1.89 20.75 0.31
N ASP A 12 2.12 21.20 1.56
CA ASP A 12 3.31 21.96 1.91
C ASP A 12 4.57 21.08 1.79
N GLN A 13 5.37 21.34 0.77
CA GLN A 13 6.57 20.55 0.49
C GLN A 13 7.65 20.70 1.55
N ALA A 14 7.63 21.75 2.38
CA ALA A 14 8.62 21.94 3.45
C ALA A 14 8.55 20.82 4.51
N LEU A 15 7.35 20.27 4.74
CA LEU A 15 7.16 19.13 5.64
C LEU A 15 7.73 17.81 5.11
N PHE A 16 8.16 17.78 3.84
CA PHE A 16 8.66 16.60 3.16
C PHE A 16 10.07 16.78 2.62
N SER A 17 10.82 17.78 3.12
CA SER A 17 12.26 17.93 2.82
C SER A 17 13.02 16.73 3.40
N LEU A 18 14.13 16.32 2.76
CA LEU A 18 14.90 15.15 3.22
C LEU A 18 15.45 15.37 4.64
N GLU A 19 15.80 16.61 5.01
CA GLU A 19 16.22 16.96 6.37
C GLU A 19 15.08 16.73 7.38
N ARG A 20 13.86 17.19 7.05
CA ARG A 20 12.71 16.98 7.93
C ARG A 20 12.35 15.50 8.05
N LEU A 21 12.47 14.75 6.97
CA LEU A 21 12.22 13.30 6.97
C LEU A 21 13.30 12.55 7.75
N ASP A 22 14.54 13.00 7.73
CA ASP A 22 15.61 12.42 8.57
C ASP A 22 15.35 12.64 10.06
N GLU A 23 14.93 13.84 10.47
CA GLU A 23 14.49 14.12 11.84
C GLU A 23 13.34 13.21 12.28
N LEU A 24 12.32 13.06 11.43
CA LEU A 24 11.19 12.19 11.68
C LEU A 24 11.62 10.73 11.81
N PHE A 25 12.50 10.26 10.92
CA PHE A 25 13.00 8.88 10.95
C PHE A 25 13.69 8.59 12.29
N ARG A 26 14.56 9.51 12.76
CA ARG A 26 15.30 9.36 14.02
C ARG A 26 14.42 9.45 15.27
N SER A 27 13.31 10.19 15.19
CA SER A 27 12.35 10.36 16.29
C SER A 27 11.17 9.38 16.24
N ALA A 28 11.08 8.55 15.21
CA ALA A 28 9.97 7.62 15.03
C ALA A 28 9.90 6.59 16.16
N PRO A 29 8.72 6.31 16.69
CA PRO A 29 8.52 5.20 17.62
C PRO A 29 8.93 3.86 17.03
N GLU A 30 9.22 2.88 17.88
CA GLU A 30 9.60 1.54 17.45
C GLU A 30 8.60 0.95 16.44
N GLY A 31 9.11 0.45 15.32
CA GLY A 31 8.32 -0.13 14.23
C GLY A 31 7.62 0.88 13.30
N LYS A 32 7.73 2.20 13.57
CA LYS A 32 7.12 3.24 12.71
C LYS A 32 8.05 3.74 11.60
N ALA A 33 9.33 3.44 11.65
CA ALA A 33 10.28 3.72 10.57
C ALA A 33 10.97 2.43 10.12
N THR A 34 11.02 2.20 8.81
CA THR A 34 11.64 1.02 8.22
C THR A 34 12.44 1.37 6.97
N VAL A 35 13.51 0.62 6.74
CA VAL A 35 14.35 0.70 5.55
C VAL A 35 14.37 -0.64 4.87
N GLN A 36 14.16 -0.67 3.57
CA GLN A 36 14.24 -1.88 2.76
C GLN A 36 15.22 -1.63 1.61
N PHE A 37 15.96 -2.66 1.22
CA PHE A 37 16.71 -2.59 -0.02
C PHE A 37 15.74 -2.62 -1.19
N ALA A 38 15.91 -1.69 -2.13
CA ALA A 38 15.10 -1.67 -3.34
C ALA A 38 15.33 -2.93 -4.16
N ASP A 39 14.27 -3.46 -4.73
CA ASP A 39 14.37 -4.59 -5.64
C ASP A 39 15.09 -4.17 -6.91
N ALA A 40 16.21 -4.81 -7.18
CA ALA A 40 16.98 -4.57 -8.42
C ALA A 40 16.32 -5.16 -9.67
N ALA A 41 15.24 -5.93 -9.54
CA ALA A 41 14.59 -6.61 -10.65
C ALA A 41 13.07 -6.70 -10.45
N ARG A 42 12.33 -6.52 -11.55
CA ARG A 42 10.86 -6.73 -11.63
C ARG A 42 10.41 -8.15 -11.23
N GLU A 43 11.35 -9.05 -11.02
CA GLU A 43 11.13 -10.49 -10.83
C GLU A 43 11.07 -10.92 -9.36
N ARG A 44 11.23 -10.01 -8.40
CA ARG A 44 11.13 -10.34 -6.97
C ARG A 44 9.81 -9.84 -6.38
N PRO A 45 9.22 -10.57 -5.42
CA PRO A 45 8.06 -10.06 -4.69
C PRO A 45 8.40 -8.75 -3.98
N ALA A 46 7.51 -7.77 -4.07
CA ALA A 46 7.67 -6.51 -3.36
C ALA A 46 7.87 -6.77 -1.85
N GLY A 47 8.84 -6.09 -1.24
CA GLY A 47 9.05 -6.15 0.21
C GLY A 47 9.68 -7.44 0.74
N THR A 48 10.31 -8.28 -0.09
CA THR A 48 10.97 -9.52 0.35
C THR A 48 12.42 -9.34 0.82
N GLY A 49 12.97 -8.15 0.68
CA GLY A 49 14.30 -7.81 1.19
C GLY A 49 14.35 -7.74 2.72
N PRO A 50 15.54 -7.79 3.34
CA PRO A 50 15.69 -7.56 4.76
C PRO A 50 15.17 -6.17 5.13
N VAL A 51 14.39 -6.10 6.21
CA VAL A 51 13.92 -4.84 6.79
C VAL A 51 14.92 -4.39 7.84
N LEU A 52 15.45 -3.17 7.67
CA LEU A 52 16.31 -2.52 8.65
C LEU A 52 15.49 -1.47 9.40
N THR A 53 15.89 -1.17 10.62
CA THR A 53 15.25 -0.16 11.48
C THR A 53 16.14 1.05 11.72
N SER A 54 17.29 1.11 11.06
CA SER A 54 18.28 2.20 11.21
C SER A 54 18.94 2.54 9.89
N LEU A 55 19.34 3.77 9.76
CA LEU A 55 20.22 4.31 8.73
C LEU A 55 21.65 4.37 9.25
N GLU A 56 22.63 4.35 8.35
CA GLU A 56 24.05 4.53 8.70
C GLU A 56 24.45 6.01 8.74
N GLY A 57 23.79 6.83 7.91
CA GLY A 57 23.97 8.28 7.82
C GLY A 57 22.65 9.02 7.87
N SER A 58 22.55 10.14 7.15
CA SER A 58 21.28 10.79 6.84
C SER A 58 20.54 10.01 5.74
N ILE A 59 19.23 10.28 5.58
CA ILE A 59 18.45 9.73 4.46
C ILE A 59 19.16 10.03 3.13
N GLU A 60 19.62 11.27 2.93
CA GLU A 60 20.28 11.68 1.69
C GLU A 60 21.58 10.90 1.44
N GLU A 61 22.41 10.74 2.46
CA GLU A 61 23.67 9.99 2.36
C GLU A 61 23.42 8.51 2.07
N ASP A 62 22.43 7.90 2.72
CA ASP A 62 22.15 6.50 2.57
C ASP A 62 21.52 6.16 1.20
N ILE A 63 20.58 6.97 0.70
CA ILE A 63 20.01 6.77 -0.66
C ILE A 63 21.01 7.07 -1.77
N ALA A 64 22.03 7.91 -1.53
CA ALA A 64 23.11 8.17 -2.48
C ALA A 64 24.11 6.99 -2.60
N ARG A 65 24.22 6.19 -1.54
CA ARG A 65 25.18 5.05 -1.49
C ARG A 65 24.53 3.73 -1.85
N ARG A 66 23.23 3.59 -1.60
CA ARG A 66 22.49 2.31 -1.67
C ARG A 66 21.12 2.53 -2.30
N SER A 67 20.64 1.54 -3.03
CA SER A 67 19.26 1.54 -3.50
C SER A 67 18.33 1.12 -2.37
N LEU A 68 17.58 2.08 -1.83
CA LEU A 68 16.75 1.92 -0.63
C LEU A 68 15.32 2.40 -0.87
N HIS A 69 14.40 1.78 -0.16
CA HIS A 69 13.05 2.27 0.11
C HIS A 69 12.93 2.55 1.62
N ILE A 70 12.62 3.77 1.99
CA ILE A 70 12.44 4.20 3.38
C ILE A 70 10.97 4.51 3.60
N HIS A 71 10.40 3.96 4.66
CA HIS A 71 9.00 4.15 4.98
C HIS A 71 8.84 4.69 6.41
N LEU A 72 8.02 5.74 6.55
CA LEU A 72 7.53 6.26 7.82
C LEU A 72 6.04 5.97 7.91
N HIS A 73 5.67 5.07 8.83
CA HIS A 73 4.34 4.50 8.93
C HIS A 73 3.48 5.21 9.97
N ASP A 74 2.16 5.22 9.72
CA ASP A 74 1.12 5.68 10.65
C ASP A 74 1.41 7.05 11.25
N LEU A 75 1.86 7.98 10.41
CA LEU A 75 2.31 9.32 10.80
C LEU A 75 1.31 10.06 11.67
N THR A 76 0.03 9.93 11.39
CA THR A 76 -1.05 10.57 12.15
C THR A 76 -1.14 10.12 13.60
N ASP A 77 -0.50 9.02 13.98
CA ASP A 77 -0.50 8.52 15.36
C ASP A 77 0.53 9.24 16.23
N TRP A 78 1.64 9.72 15.63
CA TRP A 78 2.79 10.22 16.40
C TRP A 78 3.38 11.54 15.88
N ALA A 79 2.96 12.01 14.71
CA ALA A 79 3.34 13.30 14.11
C ALA A 79 2.06 14.07 13.72
N PRO A 80 1.45 14.85 14.65
CA PRO A 80 0.10 15.40 14.50
C PRO A 80 -0.05 16.38 13.34
N GLU A 81 1.02 17.01 12.86
CA GLU A 81 1.01 17.88 11.68
C GLU A 81 0.53 17.14 10.42
N TYR A 82 0.75 15.84 10.32
CA TYR A 82 0.30 15.02 9.19
C TYR A 82 -1.18 14.66 9.22
N GLN A 83 -1.89 14.90 10.33
CA GLN A 83 -3.35 14.76 10.37
C GLN A 83 -4.01 15.77 9.42
N THR A 84 -3.58 17.03 9.48
CA THR A 84 -4.07 18.07 8.58
C THR A 84 -3.75 17.74 7.11
N MET A 85 -2.55 17.20 6.86
CA MET A 85 -2.15 16.80 5.51
C MET A 85 -3.03 15.66 4.99
N ARG A 86 -3.30 14.63 5.80
CA ARG A 86 -4.22 13.54 5.45
C ARG A 86 -5.60 14.08 5.08
N ASP A 87 -6.18 14.93 5.92
CA ASP A 87 -7.53 15.47 5.69
C ASP A 87 -7.59 16.30 4.40
N ARG A 88 -6.54 17.08 4.12
CA ARG A 88 -6.41 17.87 2.89
C ARG A 88 -6.31 16.98 1.65
N VAL A 89 -5.51 15.91 1.70
CA VAL A 89 -5.40 14.92 0.62
C VAL A 89 -6.74 14.27 0.33
N LEU A 90 -7.45 13.82 1.35
CA LEU A 90 -8.78 13.21 1.19
C LEU A 90 -9.77 14.19 0.53
N GLN A 91 -9.77 15.44 0.96
CA GLN A 91 -10.62 16.48 0.37
C GLN A 91 -10.26 16.73 -1.10
N GLN A 92 -8.97 16.87 -1.44
CA GLN A 92 -8.50 17.15 -2.80
C GLN A 92 -8.70 15.97 -3.75
N ALA A 93 -8.65 14.75 -3.24
CA ALA A 93 -9.03 13.55 -3.96
C ALA A 93 -10.56 13.38 -4.09
N GLY A 94 -11.36 14.32 -3.57
CA GLY A 94 -12.83 14.28 -3.66
C GLY A 94 -13.46 13.16 -2.85
N ILE A 95 -12.80 12.71 -1.79
CA ILE A 95 -13.34 11.67 -0.89
C ILE A 95 -14.37 12.31 0.05
N ASP A 96 -15.58 11.76 0.07
CA ASP A 96 -16.65 12.25 0.92
C ASP A 96 -16.24 12.13 2.41
N PRO A 97 -16.18 13.25 3.17
CA PRO A 97 -15.85 13.21 4.58
C PRO A 97 -16.88 12.47 5.44
N ALA A 98 -18.11 12.33 4.96
CA ALA A 98 -19.18 11.59 5.65
C ALA A 98 -19.08 10.06 5.44
N GLU A 99 -18.31 9.59 4.45
CA GLU A 99 -18.11 8.15 4.24
C GLU A 99 -17.24 7.58 5.36
N PRO A 100 -17.73 6.57 6.13
CA PRO A 100 -16.93 5.94 7.17
C PRO A 100 -15.70 5.24 6.61
N ARG A 101 -14.54 5.61 7.11
CA ARG A 101 -13.25 5.00 6.82
C ARG A 101 -12.77 4.19 8.01
N TYR A 102 -12.10 3.09 7.71
CA TYR A 102 -11.63 2.14 8.71
C TYR A 102 -10.16 1.82 8.46
N GLN A 103 -9.40 1.58 9.54
CA GLN A 103 -7.99 1.20 9.47
C GLN A 103 -7.22 2.19 8.57
N GLU A 104 -7.42 3.48 8.80
CA GLU A 104 -6.70 4.51 8.07
C GLU A 104 -5.20 4.38 8.36
N SER A 105 -4.40 4.51 7.33
CA SER A 105 -2.94 4.52 7.41
C SER A 105 -2.40 5.77 6.71
N THR A 106 -1.29 6.28 7.19
CA THR A 106 -0.55 7.37 6.55
C THR A 106 0.92 6.98 6.48
N VAL A 107 1.49 7.07 5.29
CA VAL A 107 2.87 6.64 5.05
C VAL A 107 3.60 7.71 4.25
N ILE A 108 4.81 8.09 4.66
CA ILE A 108 5.76 8.76 3.77
C ILE A 108 6.70 7.69 3.24
N ARG A 109 6.93 7.73 1.94
CA ARG A 109 7.90 6.86 1.29
C ARG A 109 8.99 7.69 0.62
N VAL A 110 10.24 7.30 0.85
CA VAL A 110 11.39 7.85 0.14
C VAL A 110 12.06 6.73 -0.63
N PHE A 111 12.28 6.96 -1.91
CA PHE A 111 12.85 5.97 -2.82
C PHE A 111 14.15 6.50 -3.41
N SER A 112 15.16 5.67 -3.44
CA SER A 112 16.39 5.98 -4.19
C SER A 112 16.09 6.16 -5.68
N PRO A 113 16.89 6.98 -6.39
CA PRO A 113 16.80 7.11 -7.84
C PRO A 113 16.88 5.78 -8.58
N ASP A 114 16.22 5.70 -9.73
CA ASP A 114 16.22 4.55 -10.64
C ASP A 114 15.85 3.20 -9.98
N THR A 115 14.99 3.25 -8.98
CA THR A 115 14.44 2.07 -8.32
C THR A 115 13.01 1.78 -8.75
N GLN A 116 12.50 0.63 -8.35
CA GLN A 116 11.13 0.21 -8.65
C GLN A 116 10.50 -0.58 -7.51
N VAL A 117 9.17 -0.55 -7.43
CA VAL A 117 8.37 -1.43 -6.60
C VAL A 117 7.69 -2.45 -7.50
N SER A 118 7.94 -3.72 -7.26
CA SER A 118 7.42 -4.83 -8.07
C SER A 118 5.89 -4.89 -8.10
N LEU A 119 5.33 -5.62 -9.06
CA LEU A 119 3.89 -5.80 -9.23
C LEU A 119 3.25 -6.31 -7.93
N HIS A 120 2.30 -5.55 -7.44
CA HIS A 120 1.49 -5.85 -6.27
C HIS A 120 0.08 -5.27 -6.39
N GLY A 121 -0.73 -5.44 -5.38
CA GLY A 121 -2.05 -4.83 -5.27
C GLY A 121 -2.42 -4.68 -3.81
N ASP A 122 -2.99 -3.52 -3.46
CA ASP A 122 -3.38 -3.19 -2.10
C ASP A 122 -4.79 -3.67 -1.79
N GLY A 123 -5.00 -4.05 -0.54
CA GLY A 123 -6.31 -4.46 -0.06
C GLY A 123 -7.23 -3.29 0.29
N GLU A 124 -6.68 -2.09 0.35
CA GLU A 124 -7.30 -0.83 0.75
C GLU A 124 -7.40 0.14 -0.42
N THR A 125 -8.20 1.18 -0.28
CA THR A 125 -8.14 2.35 -1.16
C THR A 125 -6.84 3.07 -0.88
N GLN A 126 -6.09 3.37 -1.93
CA GLN A 126 -4.81 4.06 -1.88
C GLN A 126 -4.93 5.44 -2.51
N ILE A 127 -4.40 6.45 -1.81
CA ILE A 127 -4.25 7.82 -2.33
C ILE A 127 -2.79 8.20 -2.16
N ASN A 128 -2.13 8.53 -3.26
CA ASN A 128 -0.71 8.84 -3.30
C ASN A 128 -0.50 10.26 -3.84
N CYS A 129 0.33 11.03 -3.17
CA CYS A 129 0.72 12.38 -3.55
C CYS A 129 2.22 12.43 -3.85
N GLY A 130 2.60 12.81 -5.06
CA GLY A 130 3.99 13.07 -5.43
C GLY A 130 4.48 14.38 -4.84
N LEU A 131 5.61 14.35 -4.13
CA LEU A 131 6.15 15.50 -3.40
C LEU A 131 7.53 15.92 -3.91
N ARG A 132 8.33 14.96 -4.37
CA ARG A 132 9.65 15.18 -4.95
C ARG A 132 9.98 14.06 -5.93
N GLY A 133 10.83 14.33 -6.91
CA GLY A 133 11.21 13.36 -7.94
C GLY A 133 10.01 12.93 -8.77
N ARG A 134 10.05 11.71 -9.28
CA ARG A 134 8.98 11.14 -10.10
C ARG A 134 8.58 9.76 -9.61
N ASN A 135 7.29 9.50 -9.56
CA ASN A 135 6.70 8.20 -9.27
C ASN A 135 5.79 7.82 -10.45
N VAL A 136 6.20 6.87 -11.25
CA VAL A 136 5.43 6.43 -12.43
C VAL A 136 4.70 5.13 -12.10
N TRP A 137 3.38 5.21 -12.01
CA TRP A 137 2.48 4.11 -11.67
C TRP A 137 1.97 3.44 -12.92
N HIS A 138 2.24 2.16 -13.09
CA HIS A 138 1.72 1.34 -14.17
C HIS A 138 0.59 0.47 -13.63
N VAL A 139 -0.64 0.79 -13.98
CA VAL A 139 -1.85 0.24 -13.36
C VAL A 139 -2.58 -0.69 -14.31
N TYR A 140 -3.01 -1.84 -13.82
CA TYR A 140 -3.74 -2.86 -14.56
C TYR A 140 -5.14 -3.04 -13.99
N THR A 141 -6.08 -3.49 -14.83
CA THR A 141 -7.40 -3.86 -14.31
C THR A 141 -7.30 -5.10 -13.42
N PRO A 142 -8.16 -5.25 -12.40
CA PRO A 142 -8.21 -6.48 -11.59
C PRO A 142 -8.42 -7.76 -12.41
N SER A 143 -9.01 -7.65 -13.61
CA SER A 143 -9.21 -8.77 -14.52
C SER A 143 -7.96 -9.19 -15.30
N ALA A 144 -6.88 -8.41 -15.27
CA ALA A 144 -5.60 -8.80 -15.87
C ALA A 144 -4.94 -9.98 -15.14
N LEU A 145 -5.35 -10.23 -13.91
CA LEU A 145 -4.90 -11.34 -13.08
C LEU A 145 -6.03 -12.35 -12.87
N SER A 146 -5.65 -13.62 -12.76
CA SER A 146 -6.58 -14.64 -12.30
C SER A 146 -7.03 -14.34 -10.86
N GLN A 147 -8.16 -14.90 -10.45
CA GLN A 147 -8.63 -14.78 -9.08
C GLN A 147 -7.59 -15.28 -8.05
N GLN A 148 -6.89 -16.37 -8.36
CA GLN A 148 -5.86 -16.92 -7.48
C GLN A 148 -4.67 -15.96 -7.34
N GLU A 149 -4.23 -15.33 -8.42
CA GLU A 149 -3.16 -14.32 -8.40
C GLU A 149 -3.58 -13.08 -7.60
N ASN A 150 -4.80 -12.59 -7.80
CA ASN A 150 -5.33 -11.47 -7.02
C ASN A 150 -5.40 -11.80 -5.52
N GLU A 151 -5.83 -13.02 -5.15
CA GLU A 151 -5.83 -13.49 -3.77
C GLU A 151 -4.40 -13.56 -3.19
N ALA A 152 -3.42 -13.94 -4.02
CA ALA A 152 -2.02 -14.03 -3.65
C ALA A 152 -1.40 -12.65 -3.39
N LEU A 153 -1.64 -11.69 -4.28
CA LEU A 153 -1.15 -10.31 -4.13
C LEU A 153 -1.66 -9.66 -2.85
N LEU A 154 -2.95 -9.81 -2.55
CA LEU A 154 -3.58 -9.22 -1.34
C LEU A 154 -3.02 -9.75 -0.02
N ARG A 155 -2.30 -10.86 -0.03
CA ARG A 155 -1.70 -11.44 1.16
C ARG A 155 -0.22 -11.11 1.34
N GLY A 156 0.32 -10.27 0.48
CA GLY A 156 1.67 -9.72 0.64
C GLY A 156 2.77 -10.77 0.61
N GLY A 157 2.72 -11.75 -0.28
CA GLY A 157 3.78 -12.74 -0.24
C GLY A 157 3.87 -13.73 -1.39
N GLN A 158 3.00 -13.67 -2.36
CA GLN A 158 3.16 -14.54 -3.52
C GLN A 158 3.50 -13.70 -4.76
N PHE A 159 4.65 -13.99 -5.30
CA PHE A 159 5.10 -13.49 -6.58
C PHE A 159 4.09 -13.88 -7.67
N VAL A 160 3.62 -12.89 -8.41
CA VAL A 160 2.95 -13.10 -9.68
C VAL A 160 4.00 -12.94 -10.75
N PRO A 161 4.34 -14.00 -11.51
CA PRO A 161 5.33 -13.90 -12.56
C PRO A 161 4.99 -12.78 -13.52
N TRP A 162 6.00 -11.96 -13.82
CA TRP A 162 5.83 -10.92 -14.82
C TRP A 162 5.43 -11.54 -16.15
N ARG A 163 4.41 -10.99 -16.75
CA ARG A 163 3.98 -11.29 -18.12
C ARG A 163 3.47 -10.02 -18.77
N GLU A 164 3.41 -10.03 -20.08
CA GLU A 164 2.74 -8.94 -20.79
C GLU A 164 1.26 -8.91 -20.42
N MET A 165 0.82 -7.76 -19.94
CA MET A 165 -0.57 -7.49 -19.55
C MET A 165 -0.98 -6.15 -20.16
N THR A 166 -2.25 -6.03 -20.54
CA THR A 166 -2.79 -4.76 -21.02
C THR A 166 -2.89 -3.76 -19.87
N LEU A 167 -2.16 -2.66 -19.95
CA LEU A 167 -2.26 -1.55 -19.02
C LEU A 167 -3.67 -0.96 -19.05
N PHE A 168 -4.18 -0.60 -17.88
CA PHE A 168 -5.34 0.29 -17.77
C PHE A 168 -4.91 1.73 -18.01
N ALA A 169 -3.89 2.19 -17.29
CA ALA A 169 -3.33 3.53 -17.42
C ALA A 169 -1.92 3.60 -16.82
N THR A 170 -1.19 4.64 -17.20
CA THR A 170 0.04 5.08 -16.53
C THR A 170 -0.20 6.45 -15.91
N TYR A 171 0.17 6.62 -14.65
CA TYR A 171 0.12 7.88 -13.92
C TYR A 171 1.54 8.30 -13.57
N ASP A 172 1.96 9.44 -14.10
CA ASP A 172 3.29 10.02 -13.86
C ASP A 172 3.13 11.15 -12.84
N LEU A 173 3.57 10.90 -11.62
CA LEU A 173 3.40 11.82 -10.50
C LEU A 173 4.69 12.58 -10.25
N ALA A 174 4.68 13.85 -10.61
CA ALA A 174 5.62 14.85 -10.12
C ALA A 174 5.08 15.53 -8.85
N ALA A 175 5.85 16.46 -8.29
CA ALA A 175 5.39 17.26 -7.16
C ALA A 175 4.09 18.02 -7.50
N GLY A 176 3.07 17.86 -6.65
CA GLY A 176 1.73 18.42 -6.85
C GLY A 176 0.75 17.52 -7.63
N ASP A 177 1.20 16.36 -8.11
CA ASP A 177 0.35 15.35 -8.72
C ASP A 177 -0.10 14.31 -7.69
N GLY A 178 -1.36 13.92 -7.76
CA GLY A 178 -1.95 12.88 -6.95
C GLY A 178 -2.57 11.76 -7.79
N PHE A 179 -2.62 10.58 -7.20
CA PHE A 179 -3.21 9.38 -7.77
C PHE A 179 -4.04 8.66 -6.71
N ALA A 180 -5.25 8.26 -7.05
CA ALA A 180 -6.12 7.48 -6.18
C ALA A 180 -6.55 6.19 -6.87
N ALA A 181 -6.49 5.07 -6.17
CA ALA A 181 -6.89 3.76 -6.67
C ALA A 181 -7.82 3.02 -5.69
N PRO A 182 -8.88 2.38 -6.20
CA PRO A 182 -9.69 1.47 -5.39
C PRO A 182 -8.87 0.23 -5.02
N PRO A 183 -9.33 -0.56 -4.02
CA PRO A 183 -8.65 -1.79 -3.65
C PRO A 183 -8.47 -2.76 -4.82
N ARG A 184 -7.35 -3.50 -4.80
CA ARG A 184 -7.08 -4.62 -5.70
C ARG A 184 -6.82 -4.26 -7.16
N TRP A 185 -6.43 -3.04 -7.44
CA TRP A 185 -5.90 -2.68 -8.75
C TRP A 185 -4.41 -3.03 -8.80
N PRO A 186 -4.01 -4.05 -9.57
CA PRO A 186 -2.61 -4.44 -9.64
C PRO A 186 -1.79 -3.31 -10.24
N HIS A 187 -0.64 -3.06 -9.66
CA HIS A 187 0.26 -2.02 -10.16
C HIS A 187 1.72 -2.30 -9.78
N TRP A 188 2.61 -1.72 -10.51
CA TRP A 188 4.01 -1.57 -10.17
C TRP A 188 4.42 -0.12 -10.34
N ILE A 189 5.51 0.29 -9.69
CA ILE A 189 5.92 1.68 -9.66
C ILE A 189 7.39 1.75 -10.02
N GLU A 190 7.78 2.75 -10.81
CA GLU A 190 9.18 3.10 -11.05
C GLU A 190 9.44 4.53 -10.60
N HIS A 191 10.70 4.77 -10.21
CA HIS A 191 11.19 6.05 -9.74
C HIS A 191 12.32 6.52 -10.65
N PRO A 192 12.00 6.95 -11.89
CA PRO A 192 13.02 7.30 -12.87
C PRO A 192 13.64 8.66 -12.57
N GLY A 193 14.92 8.79 -12.93
CA GLY A 193 15.65 10.05 -12.87
C GLY A 193 16.67 10.11 -11.73
N PRO A 194 17.44 11.20 -11.67
CA PRO A 194 18.60 11.31 -10.78
C PRO A 194 18.22 11.73 -9.35
N GLU A 195 16.98 12.17 -9.12
CA GLU A 195 16.52 12.62 -7.82
C GLU A 195 15.77 11.54 -7.05
N PRO A 196 15.92 11.50 -5.72
CA PRO A 196 15.08 10.64 -4.89
C PRO A 196 13.61 11.02 -5.04
N ALA A 197 12.74 10.01 -5.09
CA ALA A 197 11.31 10.22 -5.12
C ALA A 197 10.75 10.21 -3.70
N VAL A 198 9.86 11.17 -3.40
CA VAL A 198 9.15 11.26 -2.12
C VAL A 198 7.66 11.28 -2.40
N SER A 199 6.91 10.45 -1.69
CA SER A 199 5.44 10.44 -1.74
C SER A 199 4.83 10.41 -0.34
N PHE A 200 3.64 11.00 -0.23
CA PHE A 200 2.76 10.87 0.93
C PHE A 200 1.55 10.05 0.53
N GLU A 201 1.25 9.05 1.32
CA GLU A 201 0.24 8.06 1.03
C GLU A 201 -0.80 8.00 2.15
N VAL A 202 -2.07 7.93 1.75
CA VAL A 202 -3.21 7.71 2.65
C VAL A 202 -3.94 6.46 2.19
N GLY A 203 -3.98 5.45 3.07
CA GLY A 203 -4.72 4.22 2.85
C GLY A 203 -5.95 4.15 3.76
N TYR A 204 -7.05 3.54 3.29
CA TYR A 204 -8.22 3.25 4.13
C TYR A 204 -9.11 2.17 3.54
N TYR A 205 -9.90 1.54 4.41
CA TYR A 205 -10.94 0.58 4.00
C TYR A 205 -12.32 1.20 4.15
N THR A 206 -13.22 0.91 3.21
CA THR A 206 -14.65 1.07 3.43
C THR A 206 -15.24 -0.15 4.14
N ALA A 207 -16.45 -0.03 4.68
CA ALA A 207 -17.16 -1.19 5.25
C ALA A 207 -17.38 -2.31 4.20
N SER A 208 -17.48 -1.96 2.92
CA SER A 208 -17.57 -2.91 1.81
C SER A 208 -16.27 -3.69 1.63
N ASP A 209 -15.13 -2.99 1.66
CA ASP A 209 -13.81 -3.60 1.49
C ASP A 209 -13.50 -4.58 2.61
N LEU A 210 -13.77 -4.21 3.85
CA LEU A 210 -13.61 -5.10 5.00
C LEU A 210 -14.50 -6.34 4.90
N ARG A 211 -15.74 -6.20 4.42
CA ARG A 211 -16.61 -7.36 4.16
C ARG A 211 -16.06 -8.25 3.05
N MET A 212 -15.54 -7.65 2.00
CA MET A 212 -14.98 -8.37 0.85
C MET A 212 -13.68 -9.09 1.23
N ARG A 213 -12.80 -8.44 2.00
CA ARG A 213 -11.56 -9.03 2.53
C ARG A 213 -11.82 -10.35 3.25
N LYS A 214 -12.85 -10.41 4.12
CA LYS A 214 -13.25 -11.65 4.80
C LYS A 214 -13.60 -12.79 3.82
N VAL A 215 -14.23 -12.47 2.69
CA VAL A 215 -14.56 -13.47 1.65
C VAL A 215 -13.31 -13.96 0.95
N TRP A 216 -12.38 -13.06 0.63
CA TRP A 216 -11.09 -13.41 0.03
C TRP A 216 -10.26 -14.31 0.95
N ASP A 217 -10.19 -13.99 2.23
CA ASP A 217 -9.47 -14.80 3.23
C ASP A 217 -10.01 -16.22 3.33
N VAL A 218 -11.33 -16.39 3.34
CA VAL A 218 -11.95 -17.72 3.34
C VAL A 218 -11.74 -18.44 2.00
N ASN A 219 -11.79 -17.75 0.86
CA ASN A 219 -11.48 -18.34 -0.43
C ASN A 219 -10.06 -18.92 -0.47
N TRP A 220 -9.09 -18.18 0.06
CA TRP A 220 -7.72 -18.65 0.16
C TRP A 220 -7.60 -19.93 1.03
N LEU A 221 -8.31 -20.00 2.17
CA LEU A 221 -8.34 -21.23 2.99
C LEU A 221 -8.95 -22.41 2.24
N ILE A 222 -10.04 -22.17 1.47
CA ILE A 222 -10.67 -23.18 0.62
C ILE A 222 -9.69 -23.70 -0.43
N ARG A 223 -8.90 -22.79 -1.06
CA ARG A 223 -7.85 -23.19 -2.02
C ARG A 223 -6.72 -23.97 -1.40
N LYS A 224 -6.30 -23.61 -0.16
CA LYS A 224 -5.33 -24.41 0.58
C LYS A 224 -5.81 -25.86 0.80
N ALA A 225 -7.10 -26.05 0.93
CA ALA A 225 -7.73 -27.38 0.97
C ALA A 225 -7.91 -28.01 -0.43
N ARG A 226 -7.28 -27.44 -1.50
CA ARG A 226 -7.36 -27.89 -2.89
C ARG A 226 -8.77 -27.83 -3.52
N LEU A 227 -9.66 -27.05 -2.96
CA LEU A 227 -11.01 -26.81 -3.47
C LEU A 227 -11.07 -25.49 -4.26
N GLN A 228 -12.07 -25.39 -5.15
CA GLN A 228 -12.27 -24.20 -5.98
C GLN A 228 -13.42 -23.34 -5.41
N PRO A 229 -13.12 -22.20 -4.77
CA PRO A 229 -14.17 -21.32 -4.29
C PRO A 229 -14.77 -20.52 -5.44
N LEU A 230 -16.04 -20.15 -5.31
CA LEU A 230 -16.63 -19.16 -6.20
C LEU A 230 -15.99 -17.77 -5.94
N PRO A 231 -15.78 -16.99 -7.02
CA PRO A 231 -15.34 -15.62 -6.93
C PRO A 231 -16.23 -14.79 -5.98
N PRO A 232 -15.66 -13.85 -5.22
CA PRO A 232 -16.43 -12.89 -4.43
C PRO A 232 -17.40 -12.11 -5.33
N GLY A 233 -18.59 -11.81 -4.81
CA GLY A 233 -19.65 -11.10 -5.53
C GLY A 233 -20.51 -11.97 -6.45
N LYS A 234 -20.09 -13.19 -6.81
CA LYS A 234 -20.87 -14.08 -7.68
C LYS A 234 -22.08 -14.72 -7.01
N ASN A 235 -22.08 -14.82 -5.67
CA ASN A 235 -23.21 -15.37 -4.92
C ASN A 235 -23.28 -14.79 -3.51
N ALA A 236 -24.21 -13.88 -3.29
CA ALA A 236 -24.36 -13.13 -2.04
C ALA A 236 -24.57 -14.05 -0.81
N SER A 237 -25.34 -15.15 -0.96
CA SER A 237 -25.59 -16.09 0.14
C SER A 237 -24.31 -16.85 0.53
N ARG A 238 -23.51 -17.28 -0.43
CA ARG A 238 -22.21 -17.92 -0.17
C ARG A 238 -21.22 -16.96 0.43
N ASP A 239 -21.15 -15.73 -0.05
CA ASP A 239 -20.29 -14.70 0.53
C ASP A 239 -20.70 -14.37 1.97
N LYS A 240 -22.00 -14.31 2.27
CA LYS A 240 -22.49 -14.17 3.65
C LYS A 240 -22.05 -15.34 4.55
N ARG A 241 -22.09 -16.60 4.03
CA ARG A 241 -21.58 -17.77 4.78
C ARG A 241 -20.09 -17.68 5.01
N LYS A 242 -19.29 -17.32 4.00
CA LYS A 242 -17.84 -17.15 4.14
C LYS A 242 -17.49 -16.11 5.21
N ARG A 243 -18.17 -14.95 5.22
CA ARG A 243 -17.96 -13.94 6.26
C ARG A 243 -18.23 -14.49 7.68
N ARG A 244 -19.30 -15.27 7.84
CA ARG A 244 -19.59 -15.93 9.14
C ARG A 244 -18.52 -16.94 9.54
N VAL A 245 -18.00 -17.71 8.58
CA VAL A 245 -16.87 -18.64 8.81
C VAL A 245 -15.62 -17.87 9.23
N PHE A 246 -15.28 -16.77 8.54
CA PHE A 246 -14.19 -15.90 8.94
C PHE A 246 -14.34 -15.40 10.38
N ASP A 247 -15.51 -14.86 10.71
CA ASP A 247 -15.79 -14.32 12.05
C ASP A 247 -15.70 -15.41 13.14
N ALA A 248 -16.10 -16.65 12.83
CA ALA A 248 -15.97 -17.77 13.75
C ALA A 248 -14.49 -18.17 13.97
N ILE A 249 -13.72 -18.31 12.89
CA ILE A 249 -12.28 -18.62 12.95
C ILE A 249 -11.54 -17.55 13.74
N SER A 250 -11.78 -16.27 13.45
CA SER A 250 -11.11 -15.15 14.12
C SER A 250 -11.39 -15.11 15.63
N ARG A 251 -12.61 -15.47 16.05
CA ARG A 251 -12.92 -15.57 17.49
C ARG A 251 -12.15 -16.71 18.18
N VAL A 252 -12.03 -17.86 17.52
CA VAL A 252 -11.30 -19.02 18.07
C VAL A 252 -9.82 -18.73 18.17
N THR A 253 -9.23 -18.14 17.11
CA THR A 253 -7.80 -17.79 17.09
C THR A 253 -7.45 -16.72 18.12
N ARG A 254 -8.29 -15.68 18.28
CA ARG A 254 -8.10 -14.66 19.31
C ARG A 254 -8.17 -15.25 20.72
N LYS A 255 -9.19 -16.07 21.01
CA LYS A 255 -9.29 -16.75 22.30
C LYS A 255 -8.09 -17.69 22.53
N GLY A 256 -7.62 -18.39 21.51
CA GLY A 256 -6.44 -19.24 21.60
C GLY A 256 -5.15 -18.46 21.86
N ALA A 257 -5.02 -17.22 21.36
CA ALA A 257 -3.90 -16.33 21.65
C ALA A 257 -3.99 -15.78 23.09
N GLU A 258 -5.18 -15.29 23.50
CA GLU A 258 -5.44 -14.82 24.87
C GLU A 258 -5.16 -15.90 25.94
N LEU A 259 -5.49 -17.17 25.64
CA LEU A 259 -5.23 -18.29 26.55
C LEU A 259 -3.74 -18.73 26.61
N ARG A 260 -2.94 -18.36 25.59
CA ARG A 260 -1.50 -18.66 25.55
C ARG A 260 -0.62 -17.51 26.04
N GLY A 261 -1.21 -16.38 26.43
CA GLY A 261 -0.48 -15.21 26.92
C GLY A 261 0.38 -14.53 25.85
N ILE A 262 -0.04 -14.64 24.58
CA ILE A 262 0.60 -14.02 23.41
C ILE A 262 -0.25 -12.84 22.93
#